data_c7c56edc04cdc7011c1d472a29656f3a
#
_entry.id   c7c56edc04cdc7011c1d472a29656f3a
#
_cell.length_a   1.000
_cell.length_b   1.000
_cell.length_c   1.000
_cell.angle_alpha   90.00
_cell.angle_beta   90.00
_cell.angle_gamma   90.00
#
_symmetry.space_group_name_H-M   'P 1'
#
loop_
_entity.id
_entity.type
_entity.pdbx_description
1 polymer ?
#
loop_
_entity_poly.entity_id
_entity_poly.type
_entity_poly.pdbx_seq_one_letter_code
_entity_poly.pdbx_strand_id
1 'polypeptide(L)'
;MKRGSVIVDMAAETGGNCSETRVGQTVSVEGVMLIGAVNLAASIPVDASQMYANNLTHFLNHLCPELTLMVNPKDEITQGTLVTHEGVIVHERVKAAVEASESTKGRA
;
A
#
# COMPACT_ATOMS: atom_id res chain seq x y z
N MET A 1 10.21 3.39 27.34
CA MET A 1 11.34 2.59 26.80
C MET A 1 12.63 2.99 27.48
N LYS A 2 13.68 2.15 27.40
CA LYS A 2 15.00 2.52 27.95
C LYS A 2 15.66 3.62 27.11
N ARG A 3 16.42 4.50 27.75
CA ARG A 3 17.27 5.49 27.06
C ARG A 3 18.22 4.76 26.10
N GLY A 4 18.41 5.27 24.90
CA GLY A 4 19.18 4.63 23.83
C GLY A 4 18.39 3.63 22.98
N SER A 5 17.10 3.38 23.27
CA SER A 5 16.24 2.60 22.38
C SER A 5 15.96 3.35 21.07
N VAL A 6 15.70 2.59 20.00
CA VAL A 6 15.36 3.13 18.69
C VAL A 6 13.99 2.60 18.27
N ILE A 7 13.15 3.49 17.75
CA ILE A 7 11.88 3.18 17.09
C ILE A 7 12.02 3.58 15.63
N VAL A 8 11.67 2.70 14.70
CA VAL A 8 11.52 3.01 13.29
C VAL A 8 10.04 2.93 12.94
N ASP A 9 9.42 4.07 12.70
CA ASP A 9 8.01 4.12 12.33
C ASP A 9 7.89 4.04 10.80
N MET A 10 7.51 2.87 10.31
CA MET A 10 7.35 2.59 8.89
C MET A 10 6.03 3.14 8.31
N ALA A 11 5.09 3.53 9.16
CA ALA A 11 3.82 4.13 8.75
C ALA A 11 3.86 5.67 8.78
N ALA A 12 5.02 6.29 8.92
CA ALA A 12 5.18 7.73 9.07
C ALA A 12 4.47 8.53 7.98
N GLU A 13 4.54 8.08 6.71
CA GLU A 13 3.92 8.74 5.55
C GLU A 13 2.38 8.75 5.60
N THR A 14 1.77 7.85 6.38
CA THR A 14 0.31 7.72 6.53
C THR A 14 -0.20 8.15 7.90
N GLY A 15 0.61 8.93 8.62
CA GLY A 15 0.26 9.48 9.93
C GLY A 15 1.06 8.91 11.10
N GLY A 16 1.79 7.81 10.90
CA GLY A 16 2.61 7.16 11.91
C GLY A 16 1.83 6.36 12.95
N ASN A 17 2.54 5.47 13.64
CA ASN A 17 2.01 4.67 14.74
C ASN A 17 2.44 5.21 16.12
N CYS A 18 3.26 6.26 16.16
CA CYS A 18 3.72 6.89 17.37
C CYS A 18 3.39 8.39 17.35
N SER A 19 2.87 8.93 18.46
CA SER A 19 2.47 10.34 18.57
C SER A 19 3.59 11.34 18.26
N GLU A 20 4.83 10.95 18.55
CA GLU A 20 6.00 11.79 18.34
C GLU A 20 6.65 11.62 16.97
N THR A 21 6.07 10.76 16.10
CA THR A 21 6.57 10.57 14.73
C THR A 21 6.56 11.88 13.96
N ARG A 22 7.68 12.19 13.30
CA ARG A 22 7.81 13.28 12.33
C ARG A 22 8.26 12.68 11.00
N VAL A 23 7.46 12.86 9.98
CA VAL A 23 7.68 12.28 8.64
C VAL A 23 9.04 12.72 8.10
N GLY A 24 9.86 11.76 7.71
CA GLY A 24 11.19 12.01 7.13
C GLY A 24 12.23 12.55 8.11
N GLN A 25 11.94 12.56 9.41
CA GLN A 25 12.84 13.11 10.43
C GLN A 25 13.23 12.05 11.47
N THR A 26 14.38 12.26 12.06
CA THR A 26 14.82 11.55 13.27
C THR A 26 14.75 12.50 14.44
N VAL A 27 13.95 12.17 15.45
CA VAL A 27 13.78 12.96 16.67
C VAL A 27 14.20 12.15 17.89
N SER A 28 14.64 12.83 18.96
CA SER A 28 14.95 12.20 20.22
C SER A 28 13.95 12.67 21.28
N VAL A 29 13.25 11.72 21.89
CA VAL A 29 12.27 11.97 22.93
C VAL A 29 12.67 11.18 24.18
N GLU A 30 12.98 11.87 25.26
CA GLU A 30 13.44 11.29 26.55
C GLU A 30 14.59 10.29 26.40
N GLY A 31 15.48 10.51 25.41
CA GLY A 31 16.63 9.64 25.14
C GLY A 31 16.28 8.39 24.33
N VAL A 32 15.10 8.29 23.77
CA VAL A 32 14.70 7.31 22.75
C VAL A 32 14.79 7.98 21.38
N MET A 33 15.45 7.35 20.43
CA MET A 33 15.52 7.81 19.04
C MET A 33 14.31 7.31 18.28
N LEU A 34 13.59 8.22 17.62
CA LEU A 34 12.45 7.91 16.79
C LEU A 34 12.74 8.33 15.34
N ILE A 35 12.66 7.40 14.42
CA ILE A 35 12.90 7.59 12.99
C ILE A 35 11.58 7.48 12.25
N GLY A 36 11.06 8.61 11.76
CA GLY A 36 9.89 8.63 10.87
C GLY A 36 10.30 8.28 9.44
N ALA A 37 10.38 6.98 9.16
CA ALA A 37 10.94 6.47 7.92
C ALA A 37 10.03 6.79 6.73
N VAL A 38 10.65 7.21 5.61
CA VAL A 38 9.97 7.47 4.33
C VAL A 38 10.68 6.72 3.22
N ASN A 39 9.91 6.25 2.25
CA ASN A 39 10.43 5.62 1.03
C ASN A 39 11.48 4.52 1.29
N LEU A 40 11.23 3.66 2.28
CA LEU A 40 12.15 2.59 2.70
C LEU A 40 12.57 1.66 1.54
N ALA A 41 11.63 1.36 0.63
CA ALA A 41 11.90 0.52 -0.53
C ALA A 41 13.02 1.10 -1.43
N ALA A 42 13.12 2.42 -1.54
CA ALA A 42 14.17 3.07 -2.31
C ALA A 42 15.55 3.00 -1.64
N SER A 43 15.62 2.75 -0.34
CA SER A 43 16.89 2.57 0.39
C SER A 43 17.54 1.20 0.14
N ILE A 44 16.75 0.20 -0.28
CA ILE A 44 17.20 -1.16 -0.63
C ILE A 44 16.61 -1.58 -1.99
N PRO A 45 16.89 -0.87 -3.09
CA PRO A 45 16.13 -0.99 -4.33
C PRO A 45 16.23 -2.37 -4.99
N VAL A 46 17.36 -3.06 -4.85
CA VAL A 46 17.55 -4.40 -5.43
C VAL A 46 16.62 -5.41 -4.74
N ASP A 47 16.64 -5.46 -3.41
CA ASP A 47 15.82 -6.40 -2.64
C ASP A 47 14.34 -6.05 -2.77
N ALA A 48 13.98 -4.77 -2.70
CA ALA A 48 12.60 -4.32 -2.86
C ALA A 48 12.03 -4.68 -4.24
N SER A 49 12.82 -4.50 -5.31
CA SER A 49 12.44 -4.87 -6.67
C SER A 49 12.27 -6.38 -6.82
N GLN A 50 13.17 -7.17 -6.22
CA GLN A 50 13.09 -8.63 -6.27
C GLN A 50 11.85 -9.14 -5.53
N MET A 51 11.56 -8.61 -4.35
CA MET A 51 10.37 -8.98 -3.57
C MET A 51 9.08 -8.62 -4.31
N TYR A 52 9.04 -7.43 -4.93
CA TYR A 52 7.90 -6.99 -5.73
C TYR A 52 7.70 -7.89 -6.96
N ALA A 53 8.77 -8.22 -7.68
CA ALA A 53 8.73 -9.13 -8.83
C ALA A 53 8.22 -10.52 -8.44
N ASN A 54 8.63 -11.05 -7.28
CA ASN A 54 8.12 -12.31 -6.77
C ASN A 54 6.62 -12.25 -6.50
N ASN A 55 6.14 -11.17 -5.87
CA ASN A 55 4.71 -10.98 -5.62
C ASN A 55 3.90 -10.92 -6.93
N LEU A 56 4.40 -10.19 -7.95
CA LEU A 56 3.77 -10.14 -9.26
C LEU A 56 3.74 -11.52 -9.93
N THR A 57 4.82 -12.29 -9.81
CA THR A 57 4.90 -13.64 -10.36
C THR A 57 3.86 -14.57 -9.71
N HIS A 58 3.73 -14.52 -8.39
CA HIS A 58 2.70 -15.28 -7.67
C HIS A 58 1.29 -14.87 -8.09
N PHE A 59 1.05 -13.58 -8.23
CA PHE A 59 -0.24 -13.06 -8.68
C PHE A 59 -0.58 -13.50 -10.11
N LEU A 60 0.38 -13.42 -11.03
CA LEU A 60 0.20 -13.91 -12.40
C LEU A 60 -0.09 -15.40 -12.44
N ASN A 61 0.63 -16.22 -11.67
CA ASN A 61 0.37 -17.65 -11.59
C ASN A 61 -1.01 -17.97 -11.00
N HIS A 62 -1.50 -17.14 -10.07
CA HIS A 62 -2.84 -17.25 -9.52
C HIS A 62 -3.92 -16.95 -10.57
N LEU A 63 -3.72 -15.89 -11.38
CA LEU A 63 -4.66 -15.52 -12.44
C LEU A 63 -4.58 -16.42 -13.68
N CYS A 64 -3.43 -17.05 -13.93
CA CYS A 64 -3.17 -17.85 -15.13
C CYS A 64 -2.77 -19.29 -14.78
N PRO A 65 -3.62 -20.07 -14.08
CA PRO A 65 -3.36 -21.48 -13.89
C PRO A 65 -3.30 -22.18 -15.27
N GLU A 66 -2.31 -23.05 -15.45
CA GLU A 66 -2.11 -23.77 -16.72
C GLU A 66 -2.01 -22.87 -17.96
N LEU A 67 -1.39 -21.68 -17.80
CA LEU A 67 -1.21 -20.67 -18.86
C LEU A 67 -2.51 -20.13 -19.45
N THR A 68 -3.62 -20.29 -18.77
CA THR A 68 -4.93 -19.77 -19.19
C THR A 68 -5.40 -18.71 -18.19
N LEU A 69 -5.71 -17.51 -18.69
CA LEU A 69 -6.22 -16.42 -17.84
C LEU A 69 -7.62 -16.79 -17.32
N MET A 70 -7.74 -16.87 -15.99
CA MET A 70 -9.00 -17.14 -15.30
C MET A 70 -9.31 -16.02 -14.30
N VAL A 71 -10.21 -15.13 -14.69
CA VAL A 71 -10.71 -14.08 -13.81
C VAL A 71 -11.94 -14.60 -13.08
N ASN A 72 -11.78 -15.01 -11.83
CA ASN A 72 -12.87 -15.48 -10.97
C ASN A 72 -13.29 -14.36 -9.98
N PRO A 73 -14.42 -13.67 -10.21
CA PRO A 73 -14.86 -12.60 -9.33
C PRO A 73 -15.25 -13.03 -7.90
N LYS A 74 -15.33 -14.35 -7.66
CA LYS A 74 -15.64 -14.91 -6.33
C LYS A 74 -14.38 -15.26 -5.51
N ASP A 75 -13.22 -15.24 -6.16
CA ASP A 75 -11.94 -15.44 -5.50
C ASP A 75 -11.53 -14.15 -4.77
N GLU A 76 -11.11 -14.28 -3.51
CA GLU A 76 -10.80 -13.14 -2.63
C GLU A 76 -9.66 -12.25 -3.19
N ILE A 77 -8.61 -12.86 -3.74
CA ILE A 77 -7.48 -12.14 -4.32
C ILE A 77 -7.92 -11.38 -5.58
N THR A 78 -8.66 -12.07 -6.45
CA THR A 78 -9.21 -11.46 -7.68
C THR A 78 -10.17 -10.33 -7.32
N GLN A 79 -11.09 -10.53 -6.38
CA GLN A 79 -12.05 -9.52 -5.94
C GLN A 79 -11.36 -8.28 -5.36
N GLY A 80 -10.31 -8.47 -4.55
CA GLY A 80 -9.55 -7.38 -3.94
C GLY A 80 -8.67 -6.59 -4.92
N THR A 81 -8.41 -7.12 -6.12
CA THR A 81 -7.53 -6.50 -7.14
C THR A 81 -8.25 -6.10 -8.41
N LEU A 82 -9.41 -6.67 -8.69
CA LEU A 82 -10.17 -6.40 -9.91
C LEU A 82 -10.87 -5.03 -9.80
N VAL A 83 -10.45 -4.09 -10.63
CA VAL A 83 -11.00 -2.73 -10.65
C VAL A 83 -12.19 -2.62 -11.59
N THR A 84 -12.05 -3.14 -12.80
CA THR A 84 -13.10 -3.12 -13.84
C THR A 84 -13.29 -4.51 -14.42
N HIS A 85 -14.52 -4.87 -14.73
CA HIS A 85 -14.87 -6.11 -15.39
C HIS A 85 -16.06 -5.87 -16.35
N GLU A 86 -15.95 -6.37 -17.58
CA GLU A 86 -16.99 -6.23 -18.61
C GLU A 86 -17.54 -4.80 -18.77
N GLY A 87 -16.64 -3.80 -18.71
CA GLY A 87 -17.00 -2.39 -18.88
C GLY A 87 -17.59 -1.70 -17.64
N VAL A 88 -17.64 -2.39 -16.50
CA VAL A 88 -18.19 -1.85 -15.25
C VAL A 88 -17.11 -1.77 -14.18
N ILE A 89 -17.14 -0.73 -13.33
CA ILE A 89 -16.29 -0.65 -12.14
C ILE A 89 -16.87 -1.59 -11.08
N VAL A 90 -16.11 -2.62 -10.73
CA VAL A 90 -16.54 -3.64 -9.74
C VAL A 90 -15.92 -3.45 -8.36
N HIS A 91 -14.79 -2.74 -8.25
CA HIS A 91 -14.12 -2.49 -6.97
C HIS A 91 -14.83 -1.38 -6.19
N GLU A 92 -15.40 -1.70 -5.03
CA GLU A 92 -16.25 -0.79 -4.23
C GLU A 92 -15.57 0.54 -3.88
N ARG A 93 -14.30 0.51 -3.44
CA ARG A 93 -13.56 1.74 -3.10
C ARG A 93 -13.33 2.65 -4.30
N VAL A 94 -13.08 2.07 -5.48
CA VAL A 94 -12.88 2.83 -6.71
C VAL A 94 -14.21 3.41 -7.18
N LYS A 95 -15.28 2.65 -7.12
CA LYS A 95 -16.64 3.10 -7.43
C LYS A 95 -17.04 4.31 -6.57
N ALA A 96 -16.88 4.19 -5.26
CA ALA A 96 -17.17 5.30 -4.32
C ALA A 96 -16.31 6.54 -4.61
N ALA A 97 -15.02 6.38 -4.94
CA ALA A 97 -14.13 7.49 -5.28
C ALA A 97 -14.54 8.21 -6.59
N VAL A 98 -14.97 7.45 -7.60
CA VAL A 98 -15.46 8.01 -8.88
C VAL A 98 -16.76 8.77 -8.64
N GLU A 99 -17.74 8.19 -7.94
CA GLU A 99 -19.01 8.83 -7.61
C GLU A 99 -18.82 10.14 -6.82
N ALA A 100 -17.89 10.14 -5.86
CA ALA A 100 -17.53 11.35 -5.10
C ALA A 100 -16.91 12.44 -6.01
N SER A 101 -16.08 12.06 -6.98
CA SER A 101 -15.46 13.00 -7.90
C SER A 101 -16.45 13.62 -8.89
N GLU A 102 -17.44 12.86 -9.34
CA GLU A 102 -18.49 13.32 -10.25
C GLU A 102 -19.46 14.28 -9.53
N SER A 103 -19.81 14.00 -8.26
CA SER A 103 -20.64 14.89 -7.46
C SER A 103 -19.99 16.25 -7.19
N THR A 104 -18.67 16.31 -7.18
CA THR A 104 -17.91 17.56 -7.01
C THR A 104 -17.86 18.38 -8.31
N LYS A 105 -17.81 17.72 -9.48
CA LYS A 105 -17.82 18.38 -10.79
C LYS A 105 -19.21 18.96 -11.18
N GLY A 106 -20.29 18.41 -10.66
CA GLY A 106 -21.66 18.91 -10.92
C GLY A 106 -22.07 20.13 -10.10
N ARG A 107 -21.17 20.67 -9.24
CA ARG A 107 -21.41 21.87 -8.39
C ARG A 107 -20.64 23.12 -8.81
N ALA A 108 -19.98 23.08 -9.97
CA ALA A 108 -19.27 24.24 -10.52
C ALA A 108 -20.07 24.94 -11.63
#